data_d72d6821ad5601af29cdc60d42896ae1
#
_entry.id   d72d6821ad5601af29cdc60d42896ae1
#
_cell.length_a   1.000
_cell.length_b   1.000
_cell.length_c   1.000
_cell.angle_alpha   90.00
_cell.angle_beta   90.00
_cell.angle_gamma   90.00
#
_symmetry.space_group_name_H-M   'P 1'
#
loop_
_entity.id
_entity.type
_entity.pdbx_description
1 polymer ?
#
loop_
_entity_poly.entity_id
_entity_poly.type
_entity_poly.pdbx_seq_one_letter_code
_entity_poly.pdbx_strand_id
1 'polypeptide(L)'
;GGSHAYVDQIIEHLGPNAQTNRAVTSVIRLGGKVEINFADGERDVVDQVIFACHAHYACATLNAPDPEEAEVLGAFHTTQNTAILHRDPSLMPKRKKVWSSWSMITDDIHNSKGLADEPVSLTYWMNRLQTLPTDHDIFVTLNAQRRPDPALTIAEFSYAHPGYDSVTFAAQARLDNVQGRGGVWYAGAWTGWGFHEDGLKSGLRVAAALGARPDWAADLGAPLVTFESRIAAE
;
A
#
# COMPACT_ATOMS: atom_id res chain seq x y z
N GLY A 1 0.39 -17.92 10.62
CA GLY A 1 0.89 -17.64 9.29
C GLY A 1 0.28 -16.39 8.71
N GLY A 2 0.65 -16.07 7.50
CA GLY A 2 0.23 -14.82 6.83
C GLY A 2 0.97 -13.59 7.36
N SER A 3 0.56 -12.40 6.87
CA SER A 3 1.22 -11.13 7.22
C SER A 3 1.07 -10.73 8.68
N HIS A 4 0.07 -11.23 9.39
CA HIS A 4 -0.06 -11.02 10.84
C HIS A 4 1.18 -11.41 11.63
N ALA A 5 1.85 -12.50 11.25
CA ALA A 5 2.98 -13.02 12.02
C ALA A 5 4.15 -12.02 12.12
N TYR A 6 4.48 -11.30 11.06
CA TYR A 6 5.54 -10.28 11.12
C TYR A 6 5.03 -8.94 11.69
N VAL A 7 3.75 -8.60 11.46
CA VAL A 7 3.15 -7.39 12.03
C VAL A 7 3.15 -7.47 13.55
N ASP A 8 2.73 -8.60 14.11
CA ASP A 8 2.70 -8.82 15.56
C ASP A 8 4.11 -8.67 16.17
N GLN A 9 5.13 -9.23 15.52
CA GLN A 9 6.53 -9.09 15.96
C GLN A 9 7.03 -7.63 15.91
N ILE A 10 6.66 -6.88 14.86
CA ILE A 10 7.02 -5.47 14.75
C ILE A 10 6.33 -4.65 15.85
N ILE A 11 5.03 -4.88 16.09
CA ILE A 11 4.29 -4.19 17.14
C ILE A 11 4.88 -4.51 18.53
N GLU A 12 5.20 -5.77 18.80
CA GLU A 12 5.84 -6.18 20.04
C GLU A 12 7.19 -5.47 20.23
N HIS A 13 8.01 -5.39 19.16
CA HIS A 13 9.30 -4.70 19.21
C HIS A 13 9.16 -3.18 19.45
N LEU A 14 8.18 -2.53 18.83
CA LEU A 14 7.90 -1.11 19.01
C LEU A 14 7.29 -0.81 20.38
N GLY A 15 6.58 -1.76 20.97
CA GLY A 15 5.96 -1.62 22.28
C GLY A 15 5.03 -0.40 22.35
N PRO A 16 5.19 0.47 23.37
CA PRO A 16 4.33 1.65 23.56
C PRO A 16 4.47 2.73 22.46
N ASN A 17 5.47 2.61 21.59
CA ASN A 17 5.63 3.52 20.45
C ASN A 17 4.65 3.17 19.29
N ALA A 18 4.10 1.96 19.27
CA ALA A 18 3.03 1.59 18.36
C ALA A 18 1.67 1.97 18.95
N GLN A 19 1.08 3.05 18.46
CA GLN A 19 -0.18 3.58 18.97
C GLN A 19 -1.31 3.35 17.96
N THR A 20 -2.44 2.88 18.43
CA THR A 20 -3.69 2.74 17.66
C THR A 20 -4.75 3.72 18.19
N ASN A 21 -5.84 3.90 17.42
CA ASN A 21 -6.93 4.83 17.76
C ASN A 21 -6.49 6.30 17.91
N ARG A 22 -5.40 6.67 17.25
CA ARG A 22 -4.81 8.01 17.27
C ARG A 22 -4.72 8.54 15.84
N ALA A 23 -5.89 8.84 15.26
CA ALA A 23 -6.01 9.30 13.89
C ALA A 23 -5.38 10.68 13.72
N VAL A 24 -4.44 10.82 12.77
CA VAL A 24 -3.84 12.10 12.40
C VAL A 24 -4.82 12.90 11.54
N THR A 25 -5.06 14.16 11.89
CA THR A 25 -5.95 15.07 11.18
C THR A 25 -5.20 16.12 10.36
N SER A 26 -4.03 16.56 10.84
CA SER A 26 -3.16 17.45 10.06
C SER A 26 -1.69 17.33 10.46
N VAL A 27 -0.82 17.64 9.52
CA VAL A 27 0.64 17.73 9.69
C VAL A 27 1.09 19.11 9.21
N ILE A 28 1.78 19.87 10.07
CA ILE A 28 2.15 21.26 9.86
C ILE A 28 3.66 21.43 9.99
N ARG A 29 4.32 22.04 9.02
CA ARG A 29 5.73 22.40 9.09
C ARG A 29 5.94 23.66 9.92
N LEU A 30 6.83 23.61 10.91
CA LEU A 30 7.13 24.71 11.84
C LEU A 30 8.54 25.31 11.69
N GLY A 31 9.17 25.19 10.50
CA GLY A 31 10.54 25.68 10.29
C GLY A 31 11.57 24.89 11.11
N GLY A 32 11.87 23.66 10.68
CA GLY A 32 12.82 22.75 11.32
C GLY A 32 12.17 21.71 12.26
N LYS A 33 10.89 21.83 12.54
CA LYS A 33 10.06 20.84 13.26
C LYS A 33 8.76 20.58 12.49
N VAL A 34 8.09 19.52 12.87
CA VAL A 34 6.79 19.15 12.30
C VAL A 34 5.79 18.91 13.43
N GLU A 35 4.65 19.59 13.39
CA GLU A 35 3.54 19.38 14.29
C GLU A 35 2.55 18.36 13.70
N ILE A 36 2.13 17.41 14.50
CA ILE A 36 1.12 16.41 14.17
C ILE A 36 -0.09 16.67 15.06
N ASN A 37 -1.25 16.90 14.47
CA ASN A 37 -2.51 17.06 15.18
C ASN A 37 -3.36 15.79 15.06
N PHE A 38 -3.99 15.38 16.16
CA PHE A 38 -4.80 14.16 16.22
C PHE A 38 -6.29 14.48 16.40
N ALA A 39 -7.14 13.51 16.08
CA ALA A 39 -8.59 13.65 16.15
C ALA A 39 -9.13 13.83 17.57
N ASP A 40 -8.39 13.42 18.59
CA ASP A 40 -8.70 13.61 20.00
C ASP A 40 -8.36 15.01 20.55
N GLY A 41 -7.75 15.87 19.69
CA GLY A 41 -7.33 17.21 20.05
C GLY A 41 -5.91 17.29 20.62
N GLU A 42 -5.23 16.16 20.80
CA GLU A 42 -3.81 16.14 21.15
C GLU A 42 -2.92 16.55 19.98
N ARG A 43 -1.69 16.91 20.29
CA ARG A 43 -0.65 17.22 19.31
C ARG A 43 0.73 16.78 19.77
N ASP A 44 1.55 16.40 18.81
CA ASP A 44 2.97 16.12 19.00
C ASP A 44 3.81 17.05 18.13
N VAL A 45 5.03 17.40 18.59
CA VAL A 45 6.01 18.13 17.79
C VAL A 45 7.26 17.27 17.68
N VAL A 46 7.65 16.95 16.45
CA VAL A 46 8.73 16.02 16.12
C VAL A 46 9.72 16.65 15.15
N ASP A 47 10.88 16.01 14.97
CA ASP A 47 11.88 16.45 13.99
C ASP A 47 11.51 16.04 12.58
N GLN A 48 10.95 14.85 12.42
CA GLN A 48 10.66 14.22 11.13
C GLN A 48 9.33 13.48 11.19
N VAL A 49 8.59 13.51 10.09
CA VAL A 49 7.36 12.72 9.88
C VAL A 49 7.51 11.87 8.64
N ILE A 50 7.15 10.59 8.72
CA ILE A 50 7.08 9.69 7.59
C ILE A 50 5.62 9.32 7.35
N PHE A 51 5.03 9.75 6.26
CA PHE A 51 3.73 9.26 5.81
C PHE A 51 3.89 7.86 5.21
N ALA A 52 3.47 6.83 5.95
CA ALA A 52 3.45 5.44 5.51
C ALA A 52 2.04 4.97 5.12
N CYS A 53 1.21 5.87 4.64
CA CYS A 53 -0.16 5.66 4.18
C CYS A 53 -0.28 5.87 2.67
N HIS A 54 -1.48 5.73 2.08
CA HIS A 54 -1.70 6.08 0.67
C HIS A 54 -1.41 7.57 0.41
N ALA A 55 -0.86 7.89 -0.77
CA ALA A 55 -0.45 9.24 -1.16
C ALA A 55 -1.58 10.27 -1.01
N HIS A 56 -2.82 9.92 -1.35
CA HIS A 56 -3.96 10.85 -1.23
C HIS A 56 -4.28 11.22 0.22
N TYR A 57 -4.06 10.29 1.19
CA TYR A 57 -4.18 10.62 2.62
C TYR A 57 -3.05 11.52 3.09
N ALA A 58 -1.82 11.27 2.64
CA ALA A 58 -0.70 12.16 2.93
C ALA A 58 -0.96 13.58 2.40
N CYS A 59 -1.42 13.69 1.14
CA CYS A 59 -1.75 14.97 0.52
C CYS A 59 -2.88 15.71 1.26
N ALA A 60 -3.94 14.99 1.66
CA ALA A 60 -5.08 15.57 2.38
C ALA A 60 -4.74 15.99 3.82
N THR A 61 -3.76 15.35 4.44
CA THR A 61 -3.39 15.57 5.85
C THR A 61 -2.27 16.61 5.99
N LEU A 62 -1.39 16.73 4.99
CA LEU A 62 -0.33 17.73 5.00
C LEU A 62 -0.91 19.14 4.80
N ASN A 63 -0.70 20.01 5.78
CA ASN A 63 -1.13 21.40 5.68
C ASN A 63 -0.18 22.17 4.74
N ALA A 64 -0.76 22.89 3.79
CA ALA A 64 -0.04 23.71 2.82
C ALA A 64 1.12 22.95 2.12
N PRO A 65 0.83 21.84 1.39
CA PRO A 65 1.82 21.21 0.54
C PRO A 65 2.32 22.23 -0.49
N ASP A 66 3.61 22.16 -0.84
CA ASP A 66 4.06 23.00 -1.95
C ASP A 66 3.46 22.52 -3.29
N PRO A 67 3.49 23.36 -4.35
CA PRO A 67 2.84 23.03 -5.63
C PRO A 67 3.34 21.70 -6.24
N GLU A 68 4.64 21.38 -6.10
CA GLU A 68 5.18 20.14 -6.63
C GLU A 68 4.76 18.94 -5.78
N GLU A 69 4.70 19.06 -4.45
CA GLU A 69 4.16 18.01 -3.57
C GLU A 69 2.70 17.72 -3.88
N ALA A 70 1.88 18.78 -4.02
CA ALA A 70 0.48 18.63 -4.36
C ALA A 70 0.28 17.94 -5.72
N GLU A 71 1.09 18.28 -6.71
CA GLU A 71 1.06 17.67 -8.03
C GLU A 71 1.49 16.20 -7.97
N VAL A 72 2.65 15.91 -7.35
CA VAL A 72 3.20 14.55 -7.27
C VAL A 72 2.30 13.63 -6.44
N LEU A 73 1.88 14.04 -5.24
CA LEU A 73 1.02 13.22 -4.38
C LEU A 73 -0.40 13.08 -4.94
N GLY A 74 -0.92 14.13 -5.58
CA GLY A 74 -2.25 14.14 -6.21
C GLY A 74 -2.35 13.27 -7.46
N ALA A 75 -1.23 12.91 -8.08
CA ALA A 75 -1.20 12.00 -9.23
C ALA A 75 -1.52 10.53 -8.85
N PHE A 76 -1.35 10.17 -7.57
CA PHE A 76 -1.64 8.83 -7.09
C PHE A 76 -3.12 8.70 -6.73
N HIS A 77 -3.81 7.88 -7.46
CA HIS A 77 -5.23 7.59 -7.24
C HIS A 77 -5.44 6.16 -6.72
N THR A 78 -6.62 5.90 -6.21
CA THR A 78 -7.02 4.54 -5.81
C THR A 78 -8.28 4.13 -6.57
N THR A 79 -8.38 2.83 -6.86
CA THR A 79 -9.58 2.19 -7.38
C THR A 79 -10.24 1.39 -6.26
N GLN A 80 -11.57 1.41 -6.21
CA GLN A 80 -12.31 0.56 -5.27
C GLN A 80 -12.38 -0.85 -5.83
N ASN A 81 -11.90 -1.81 -5.05
CA ASN A 81 -11.96 -3.24 -5.38
C ASN A 81 -12.78 -3.99 -4.34
N THR A 82 -13.65 -4.88 -4.80
CA THR A 82 -14.39 -5.79 -3.94
C THR A 82 -13.64 -7.11 -3.83
N ALA A 83 -13.37 -7.56 -2.62
CA ALA A 83 -12.79 -8.87 -2.33
C ALA A 83 -13.83 -9.74 -1.62
N ILE A 84 -14.16 -10.89 -2.18
CA ILE A 84 -15.13 -11.83 -1.60
C ILE A 84 -14.35 -13.06 -1.11
N LEU A 85 -14.41 -13.33 0.19
CA LEU A 85 -13.91 -14.56 0.80
C LEU A 85 -15.01 -15.63 0.75
N HIS A 86 -14.73 -16.79 0.14
CA HIS A 86 -15.74 -17.80 -0.09
C HIS A 86 -15.15 -19.22 -0.19
N ARG A 87 -16.04 -20.23 -0.27
CA ARG A 87 -15.74 -21.64 -0.50
C ARG A 87 -16.32 -22.19 -1.81
N ASP A 88 -16.84 -21.33 -2.67
CA ASP A 88 -17.46 -21.74 -3.93
C ASP A 88 -16.39 -22.07 -4.99
N PRO A 89 -16.22 -23.36 -5.37
CA PRO A 89 -15.25 -23.76 -6.37
C PRO A 89 -15.69 -23.45 -7.81
N SER A 90 -16.94 -22.99 -8.02
CA SER A 90 -17.46 -22.69 -9.34
C SER A 90 -16.76 -21.51 -10.04
N LEU A 91 -16.04 -20.67 -9.25
CA LEU A 91 -15.17 -19.60 -9.73
C LEU A 91 -13.73 -20.05 -10.02
N MET A 92 -13.48 -21.35 -9.99
CA MET A 92 -12.21 -21.95 -10.39
C MET A 92 -12.38 -22.78 -11.67
N PRO A 93 -11.30 -23.11 -12.38
CA PRO A 93 -11.37 -24.02 -13.51
C PRO A 93 -12.04 -25.34 -13.15
N LYS A 94 -12.88 -25.89 -14.03
CA LYS A 94 -13.62 -27.15 -13.79
C LYS A 94 -12.73 -28.33 -13.37
N ARG A 95 -11.48 -28.38 -13.88
CA ARG A 95 -10.52 -29.44 -13.56
C ARG A 95 -9.59 -29.00 -12.42
N LYS A 96 -9.75 -29.56 -11.23
CA LYS A 96 -8.91 -29.22 -10.06
C LYS A 96 -7.39 -29.37 -10.33
N LYS A 97 -6.99 -30.28 -11.23
CA LYS A 97 -5.58 -30.49 -11.60
C LYS A 97 -4.91 -29.26 -12.26
N VAL A 98 -5.69 -28.31 -12.80
CA VAL A 98 -5.16 -27.08 -13.41
C VAL A 98 -5.31 -25.86 -12.52
N TRP A 99 -5.76 -26.05 -11.29
CA TRP A 99 -5.83 -24.96 -10.32
C TRP A 99 -4.44 -24.44 -9.98
N SER A 100 -4.26 -23.15 -10.02
CA SER A 100 -3.05 -22.47 -9.56
C SER A 100 -3.36 -21.60 -8.34
N SER A 101 -2.33 -20.99 -7.76
CA SER A 101 -2.47 -20.11 -6.58
C SER A 101 -3.43 -18.95 -6.83
N TRP A 102 -3.53 -18.52 -8.09
CA TRP A 102 -4.51 -17.56 -8.57
C TRP A 102 -4.91 -17.89 -10.00
N SER A 103 -6.14 -17.57 -10.34
CA SER A 103 -6.74 -17.81 -11.66
C SER A 103 -7.50 -16.58 -12.10
N MET A 104 -7.19 -16.09 -13.29
CA MET A 104 -7.95 -15.04 -13.94
C MET A 104 -9.11 -15.67 -14.71
N ILE A 105 -10.30 -15.14 -14.52
CA ILE A 105 -11.51 -15.59 -15.20
C ILE A 105 -12.05 -14.44 -16.03
N THR A 106 -12.27 -14.70 -17.32
CA THR A 106 -12.97 -13.82 -18.25
C THR A 106 -14.12 -14.63 -18.83
N ASP A 107 -15.32 -14.07 -18.86
CA ASP A 107 -16.49 -14.80 -19.34
C ASP A 107 -16.53 -14.95 -20.87
N ASP A 108 -15.76 -14.16 -21.63
CA ASP A 108 -15.77 -14.22 -23.09
C ASP A 108 -14.42 -13.90 -23.75
N ILE A 109 -13.60 -14.93 -23.99
CA ILE A 109 -12.32 -14.79 -24.72
C ILE A 109 -12.57 -14.48 -26.20
N HIS A 110 -13.79 -14.72 -26.73
CA HIS A 110 -14.09 -14.61 -28.16
C HIS A 110 -14.72 -13.28 -28.60
N ASN A 111 -15.20 -12.46 -27.65
CA ASN A 111 -15.82 -11.17 -27.93
C ASN A 111 -15.00 -9.95 -27.45
N SER A 112 -13.83 -10.17 -26.90
CA SER A 112 -13.02 -9.10 -26.30
C SER A 112 -12.54 -8.11 -27.34
N LYS A 113 -13.05 -6.90 -27.28
CA LYS A 113 -12.54 -5.70 -27.95
C LYS A 113 -11.15 -5.26 -27.43
N GLY A 114 -10.36 -6.21 -26.92
CA GLY A 114 -9.07 -6.00 -26.26
C GLY A 114 -9.17 -6.21 -24.74
N LEU A 115 -8.21 -6.92 -24.17
CA LEU A 115 -8.09 -7.20 -22.72
C LEU A 115 -8.03 -5.93 -21.82
N ALA A 116 -7.91 -4.75 -22.45
CA ALA A 116 -7.72 -3.49 -21.71
C ALA A 116 -9.01 -2.90 -21.15
N ASP A 117 -10.18 -3.25 -21.70
CA ASP A 117 -11.46 -2.60 -21.36
C ASP A 117 -12.45 -3.51 -20.61
N GLU A 118 -12.12 -4.78 -20.39
CA GLU A 118 -13.02 -5.68 -19.67
C GLU A 118 -12.63 -5.82 -18.20
N PRO A 119 -13.61 -5.76 -17.28
CA PRO A 119 -13.34 -6.00 -15.88
C PRO A 119 -12.84 -7.42 -15.67
N VAL A 120 -11.65 -7.56 -15.11
CA VAL A 120 -11.01 -8.85 -14.83
C VAL A 120 -11.39 -9.33 -13.45
N SER A 121 -11.91 -10.57 -13.37
CA SER A 121 -12.12 -11.28 -12.11
C SER A 121 -10.90 -12.14 -11.78
N LEU A 122 -10.36 -11.98 -10.59
CA LEU A 122 -9.19 -12.72 -10.14
C LEU A 122 -9.53 -13.54 -8.90
N THR A 123 -9.37 -14.86 -8.96
CA THR A 123 -9.61 -15.75 -7.82
C THR A 123 -8.30 -16.33 -7.29
N TYR A 124 -8.02 -16.10 -6.02
CA TYR A 124 -6.92 -16.69 -5.27
C TYR A 124 -7.37 -17.96 -4.57
N TRP A 125 -6.63 -19.06 -4.73
CA TRP A 125 -6.79 -20.28 -3.94
C TRP A 125 -5.88 -20.19 -2.71
N MET A 126 -6.47 -19.82 -1.58
CA MET A 126 -5.74 -19.47 -0.36
C MET A 126 -4.98 -20.63 0.26
N ASN A 127 -5.49 -21.87 0.14
CA ASN A 127 -4.81 -23.08 0.64
C ASN A 127 -3.45 -23.34 -0.03
N ARG A 128 -3.23 -22.77 -1.22
CA ARG A 128 -1.95 -22.88 -1.91
C ARG A 128 -1.00 -21.73 -1.58
N LEU A 129 -1.52 -20.61 -1.12
CA LEU A 129 -0.77 -19.41 -0.74
C LEU A 129 -0.38 -19.44 0.75
N GLN A 130 -1.19 -20.09 1.59
CA GLN A 130 -1.01 -20.11 3.04
C GLN A 130 -1.29 -21.51 3.58
N THR A 131 -0.59 -21.89 4.66
CA THR A 131 -0.94 -23.09 5.43
C THR A 131 -2.16 -22.76 6.29
N LEU A 132 -3.34 -23.14 5.81
CA LEU A 132 -4.59 -22.90 6.53
C LEU A 132 -4.98 -24.14 7.36
N PRO A 133 -5.47 -23.96 8.61
CA PRO A 133 -5.91 -25.08 9.48
C PRO A 133 -7.34 -25.54 9.08
N THR A 134 -7.55 -25.91 7.81
CA THR A 134 -8.85 -26.35 7.29
C THR A 134 -8.69 -27.30 6.11
N ASP A 135 -9.59 -28.28 6.01
CA ASP A 135 -9.70 -29.19 4.86
C ASP A 135 -10.57 -28.60 3.72
N HIS A 136 -11.20 -27.47 3.96
CA HIS A 136 -11.98 -26.80 2.93
C HIS A 136 -11.10 -25.97 2.00
N ASP A 137 -11.43 -25.96 0.70
CA ASP A 137 -10.86 -25.01 -0.23
C ASP A 137 -11.40 -23.60 0.09
N ILE A 138 -10.50 -22.65 0.31
CA ILE A 138 -10.80 -21.25 0.60
C ILE A 138 -10.32 -20.39 -0.56
N PHE A 139 -11.19 -19.50 -1.00
CA PHE A 139 -10.92 -18.59 -2.12
C PHE A 139 -11.12 -17.14 -1.72
N VAL A 140 -10.37 -16.25 -2.37
CA VAL A 140 -10.64 -14.82 -2.38
C VAL A 140 -10.79 -14.40 -3.83
N THR A 141 -11.96 -13.91 -4.21
CA THR A 141 -12.20 -13.40 -5.56
C THR A 141 -12.27 -11.88 -5.55
N LEU A 142 -11.42 -11.25 -6.34
CA LEU A 142 -11.43 -9.80 -6.57
C LEU A 142 -12.33 -9.47 -7.76
N ASN A 143 -13.16 -8.44 -7.60
CA ASN A 143 -14.01 -7.86 -8.64
C ASN A 143 -14.82 -8.93 -9.39
N ALA A 144 -15.48 -9.79 -8.64
CA ALA A 144 -16.21 -10.93 -9.16
C ALA A 144 -17.31 -10.51 -10.15
N GLN A 145 -17.15 -10.79 -11.43
CA GLN A 145 -18.19 -10.59 -12.44
C GLN A 145 -19.38 -11.51 -12.17
N ARG A 146 -19.09 -12.76 -11.81
CA ARG A 146 -20.06 -13.72 -11.29
C ARG A 146 -19.83 -13.89 -9.80
N ARG A 147 -20.85 -13.57 -9.00
CA ARG A 147 -20.75 -13.70 -7.55
C ARG A 147 -20.74 -15.19 -7.15
N PRO A 148 -19.97 -15.55 -6.11
CA PRO A 148 -20.06 -16.88 -5.51
C PRO A 148 -21.44 -17.13 -4.88
N ASP A 149 -21.78 -18.39 -4.69
CA ASP A 149 -23.01 -18.78 -3.98
C ASP A 149 -23.06 -18.11 -2.60
N PRO A 150 -24.15 -17.40 -2.25
CA PRO A 150 -24.30 -16.77 -0.94
C PRO A 150 -24.14 -17.76 0.23
N ALA A 151 -24.57 -19.03 0.06
CA ALA A 151 -24.40 -20.06 1.09
C ALA A 151 -22.94 -20.47 1.31
N LEU A 152 -22.05 -20.20 0.35
CA LEU A 152 -20.62 -20.49 0.41
C LEU A 152 -19.78 -19.22 0.60
N THR A 153 -20.40 -18.04 0.65
CA THR A 153 -19.74 -16.77 0.93
C THR A 153 -19.52 -16.63 2.44
N ILE A 154 -18.29 -16.28 2.81
CA ILE A 154 -17.88 -16.09 4.22
C ILE A 154 -17.91 -14.61 4.59
N ALA A 155 -17.32 -13.76 3.74
CA ALA A 155 -17.26 -12.31 3.97
C ALA A 155 -17.01 -11.56 2.66
N GLU A 156 -17.33 -10.27 2.66
CA GLU A 156 -17.07 -9.35 1.57
C GLU A 156 -16.42 -8.08 2.10
N PHE A 157 -15.41 -7.59 1.40
CA PHE A 157 -14.64 -6.42 1.78
C PHE A 157 -14.50 -5.48 0.59
N SER A 158 -14.50 -4.19 0.86
CA SER A 158 -14.16 -3.16 -0.11
C SER A 158 -12.80 -2.55 0.24
N TYR A 159 -11.89 -2.53 -0.71
CA TYR A 159 -10.54 -2.01 -0.55
C TYR A 159 -10.25 -0.90 -1.56
N ALA A 160 -9.68 0.20 -1.08
CA ALA A 160 -8.99 1.15 -1.93
C ALA A 160 -7.64 0.57 -2.34
N HIS A 161 -7.44 0.36 -3.63
CA HIS A 161 -6.21 -0.19 -4.18
C HIS A 161 -5.51 0.86 -5.04
N PRO A 162 -4.18 1.04 -4.95
CA PRO A 162 -3.45 1.96 -5.82
C PRO A 162 -3.72 1.68 -7.30
N GLY A 163 -4.09 2.70 -8.05
CA GLY A 163 -4.18 2.66 -9.50
C GLY A 163 -2.83 2.94 -10.13
N TYR A 164 -2.55 2.31 -11.26
CA TYR A 164 -1.29 2.47 -12.00
C TYR A 164 -1.57 2.83 -13.44
N ASP A 165 -1.17 4.02 -13.84
CA ASP A 165 -1.25 4.54 -15.19
C ASP A 165 0.00 5.37 -15.55
N SER A 166 0.03 5.95 -16.72
CA SER A 166 1.16 6.77 -17.17
C SER A 166 1.40 8.00 -16.28
N VAL A 167 0.34 8.58 -15.71
CA VAL A 167 0.43 9.74 -14.80
C VAL A 167 1.07 9.32 -13.48
N THR A 168 0.63 8.21 -12.92
CA THR A 168 1.20 7.63 -11.69
C THR A 168 2.69 7.29 -11.87
N PHE A 169 3.08 6.66 -12.99
CA PHE A 169 4.49 6.34 -13.24
C PHE A 169 5.35 7.60 -13.42
N ALA A 170 4.84 8.63 -14.08
CA ALA A 170 5.54 9.92 -14.18
C ALA A 170 5.73 10.57 -12.80
N ALA A 171 4.73 10.48 -11.92
CA ALA A 171 4.81 10.98 -10.55
C ALA A 171 5.81 10.19 -9.69
N GLN A 172 5.85 8.85 -9.83
CA GLN A 172 6.85 8.01 -9.14
C GLN A 172 8.28 8.46 -9.43
N ALA A 173 8.59 8.82 -10.69
CA ALA A 173 9.91 9.32 -11.09
C ALA A 173 10.29 10.65 -10.42
N ARG A 174 9.31 11.40 -9.92
CA ARG A 174 9.49 12.70 -9.25
C ARG A 174 9.43 12.64 -7.72
N LEU A 175 9.15 11.48 -7.14
CA LEU A 175 9.01 11.33 -5.68
C LEU A 175 10.26 11.78 -4.92
N ASP A 176 11.45 11.54 -5.46
CA ASP A 176 12.70 11.93 -4.82
C ASP A 176 12.82 13.46 -4.69
N ASN A 177 12.15 14.23 -5.55
CA ASN A 177 12.17 15.69 -5.46
C ASN A 177 11.43 16.23 -4.23
N VAL A 178 10.41 15.52 -3.76
CA VAL A 178 9.56 15.96 -2.65
C VAL A 178 9.92 15.31 -1.30
N GLN A 179 10.79 14.31 -1.31
CA GLN A 179 11.23 13.63 -0.08
C GLN A 179 12.00 14.56 0.85
N GLY A 180 11.69 14.54 2.14
CA GLY A 180 12.41 15.25 3.20
C GLY A 180 12.19 16.75 3.27
N ARG A 181 11.34 17.35 2.42
CA ARG A 181 11.04 18.77 2.44
C ARG A 181 10.41 19.17 3.78
N GLY A 182 11.06 20.09 4.49
CA GLY A 182 10.63 20.57 5.81
C GLY A 182 10.39 19.43 6.81
N GLY A 183 11.18 18.36 6.76
CA GLY A 183 11.08 17.21 7.66
C GLY A 183 9.95 16.20 7.36
N VAL A 184 9.38 16.24 6.15
CA VAL A 184 8.28 15.35 5.75
C VAL A 184 8.73 14.35 4.68
N TRP A 185 8.44 13.07 4.90
CA TRP A 185 8.84 11.95 4.05
C TRP A 185 7.65 11.08 3.70
N TYR A 186 7.76 10.33 2.60
CA TYR A 186 6.70 9.49 2.06
C TYR A 186 7.23 8.08 1.80
N ALA A 187 6.51 7.08 2.31
CA ALA A 187 6.80 5.66 2.07
C ALA A 187 5.50 4.89 1.81
N GLY A 188 5.60 3.77 1.11
CA GLY A 188 4.45 2.90 0.85
C GLY A 188 4.63 2.09 -0.42
N ALA A 189 3.85 1.03 -0.57
CA ALA A 189 3.89 0.16 -1.74
C ALA A 189 3.53 0.90 -3.06
N TRP A 190 2.76 1.98 -2.99
CA TRP A 190 2.37 2.83 -4.11
C TRP A 190 3.55 3.57 -4.77
N THR A 191 4.71 3.64 -4.09
CA THR A 191 5.95 4.19 -4.66
C THR A 191 6.61 3.26 -5.68
N GLY A 192 6.15 2.01 -5.78
CA GLY A 192 6.54 0.98 -6.74
C GLY A 192 5.31 0.34 -7.39
N TRP A 193 5.27 -0.97 -7.47
CA TRP A 193 4.21 -1.74 -8.12
C TRP A 193 3.08 -2.19 -7.19
N GLY A 194 3.09 -1.78 -5.93
CA GLY A 194 2.06 -2.12 -4.94
C GLY A 194 2.32 -3.41 -4.16
N PHE A 195 3.49 -4.01 -4.27
CA PHE A 195 3.85 -5.22 -3.53
C PHE A 195 4.43 -4.89 -2.15
N HIS A 196 4.43 -5.88 -1.24
CA HIS A 196 5.05 -5.76 0.09
C HIS A 196 6.53 -5.35 0.00
N GLU A 197 7.25 -5.89 -0.98
CA GLU A 197 8.65 -5.55 -1.25
C GLU A 197 8.84 -4.07 -1.61
N ASP A 198 7.91 -3.48 -2.36
CA ASP A 198 7.98 -2.05 -2.70
C ASP A 198 7.76 -1.19 -1.45
N GLY A 199 6.82 -1.59 -0.59
CA GLY A 199 6.61 -0.95 0.70
C GLY A 199 7.86 -1.00 1.59
N LEU A 200 8.48 -2.17 1.72
CA LEU A 200 9.72 -2.35 2.47
C LEU A 200 10.85 -1.51 1.90
N LYS A 201 11.08 -1.57 0.59
CA LYS A 201 12.12 -0.77 -0.09
C LYS A 201 11.94 0.72 0.13
N SER A 202 10.72 1.22 0.01
CA SER A 202 10.44 2.65 0.22
C SER A 202 10.74 3.08 1.65
N GLY A 203 10.33 2.29 2.63
CA GLY A 203 10.63 2.54 4.04
C GLY A 203 12.13 2.52 4.34
N LEU A 204 12.86 1.54 3.81
CA LEU A 204 14.32 1.43 3.96
C LEU A 204 15.08 2.60 3.30
N ARG A 205 14.60 3.10 2.14
CA ARG A 205 15.18 4.28 1.48
C ARG A 205 15.02 5.52 2.35
N VAL A 206 13.84 5.74 2.94
CA VAL A 206 13.61 6.85 3.86
C VAL A 206 14.46 6.70 5.13
N ALA A 207 14.49 5.50 5.73
CA ALA A 207 15.34 5.24 6.90
C ALA A 207 16.83 5.49 6.63
N ALA A 208 17.32 5.07 5.47
CA ALA A 208 18.71 5.33 5.04
C ALA A 208 18.99 6.83 4.86
N ALA A 209 18.05 7.60 4.31
CA ALA A 209 18.15 9.05 4.18
C ALA A 209 18.19 9.75 5.55
N LEU A 210 17.53 9.16 6.55
CA LEU A 210 17.56 9.62 7.96
C LEU A 210 18.75 9.05 8.77
N GLY A 211 19.69 8.34 8.12
CA GLY A 211 20.91 7.82 8.75
C GLY A 211 20.76 6.41 9.38
N ALA A 212 19.62 5.74 9.21
CA ALA A 212 19.36 4.40 9.73
C ALA A 212 19.36 3.37 8.60
N ARG A 213 20.47 2.65 8.40
CA ARG A 213 20.60 1.61 7.38
C ARG A 213 20.97 0.28 8.01
N PRO A 214 20.15 -0.77 7.87
CA PRO A 214 20.53 -2.09 8.34
C PRO A 214 21.59 -2.73 7.42
N ASP A 215 22.54 -3.47 8.00
CA ASP A 215 23.67 -4.08 7.28
C ASP A 215 23.22 -5.03 6.14
N TRP A 216 22.11 -5.73 6.33
CA TRP A 216 21.54 -6.65 5.33
C TRP A 216 20.88 -5.95 4.13
N ALA A 217 20.65 -4.63 4.21
CA ALA A 217 20.04 -3.82 3.15
C ALA A 217 21.08 -2.96 2.41
N ALA A 218 22.22 -3.57 2.06
CA ALA A 218 23.34 -2.86 1.45
C ALA A 218 23.03 -2.26 0.07
N ASP A 219 22.13 -2.86 -0.71
CA ASP A 219 21.80 -2.46 -2.08
C ASP A 219 20.36 -1.96 -2.21
N LEU A 220 20.09 -0.76 -1.70
CA LEU A 220 18.78 -0.09 -1.79
C LEU A 220 18.63 0.82 -3.02
N GLY A 221 19.60 0.78 -3.96
CA GLY A 221 19.70 1.74 -5.05
C GLY A 221 20.34 3.08 -4.63
N ALA A 222 20.33 4.06 -5.53
CA ALA A 222 20.84 5.39 -5.23
C ALA A 222 20.13 5.97 -3.99
N PRO A 223 20.89 6.60 -3.06
CA PRO A 223 20.27 7.21 -1.89
C PRO A 223 19.30 8.30 -2.36
N LEU A 224 18.15 8.35 -1.70
CA LEU A 224 17.34 9.56 -1.68
C LEU A 224 18.23 10.72 -1.24
N VAL A 225 17.87 11.94 -1.59
CA VAL A 225 18.51 13.14 -1.07
C VAL A 225 18.71 12.98 0.43
N THR A 226 19.94 13.07 0.93
CA THR A 226 20.23 12.90 2.35
C THR A 226 19.63 14.06 3.15
N PHE A 227 19.26 13.80 4.40
CA PHE A 227 18.76 14.83 5.32
C PHE A 227 19.73 16.03 5.40
N GLU A 228 21.04 15.78 5.46
CA GLU A 228 22.08 16.81 5.50
C GLU A 228 22.08 17.68 4.23
N SER A 229 21.85 17.10 3.05
CA SER A 229 21.81 17.86 1.80
C SER A 229 20.54 18.72 1.66
N ARG A 230 19.46 18.41 2.38
CA ARG A 230 18.24 19.23 2.41
C ARG A 230 18.37 20.42 3.34
N ILE A 231 18.94 20.26 4.54
CA ILE A 231 19.21 21.39 5.47
C ILE A 231 20.13 22.42 4.82
N ALA A 232 21.08 21.99 3.98
CA ALA A 232 21.99 22.90 3.30
C ALA A 232 21.34 23.66 2.12
N ALA A 233 20.12 23.28 1.69
CA ALA A 233 19.39 23.87 0.57
C ALA A 233 18.24 24.80 0.99
N GLU A 234 17.86 24.82 2.27
CA GLU A 234 16.92 25.73 2.91
C GLU A 234 17.64 26.91 3.59
#